data_a9b1f037b75c9242bb0b761b2fb4d6c4
#
_entry.id   a9b1f037b75c9242bb0b761b2fb4d6c4
#
_cell.length_a   1.000
_cell.length_b   1.000
_cell.length_c   1.000
_cell.angle_alpha   90.00
_cell.angle_beta   90.00
_cell.angle_gamma   90.00
#
_symmetry.space_group_name_H-M   'P 1'
#
loop_
_entity.id
_entity.type
_entity.pdbx_description
1 polymer ?
#
loop_
_entity_poly.entity_id
_entity_poly.type
_entity_poly.pdbx_seq_one_letter_code
_entity_poly.pdbx_strand_id
1 'polypeptide(L)'
;MWEYTDKVKDHFFNPRNIGVLADANAVGEVGSLACGDALKLFLKIDPETEKIVDASFQTFGCGSAIASSSALTEMIKGKTVEEALKITNQDIADYLGGLPKEKMHCSVMGRDAFQAAVACYRGETAPRELAEGELVCECFGVTDEQIRRAVRENNLSTIQEVTDYTKAGGGCGLCHDKIERIIAEIKGETSVTESIVSKPRRAMTNIQKIAKIQEVLEKEIRPSLQQDGGDVELIDLDGDVVKIALRGLCSSCPSSALTKNGIENKLRELVYPDLIVQEVNV
;
A
#
# COMPACT_ATOMS: atom_id res chain seq x y z
N MET A 1 -14.36 7.51 -11.37
CA MET A 1 -13.45 7.19 -12.50
C MET A 1 -12.25 8.11 -12.36
N TRP A 2 -11.01 7.58 -12.37
CA TRP A 2 -9.81 8.41 -12.25
C TRP A 2 -9.69 9.34 -13.46
N GLU A 3 -9.55 10.64 -13.24
CA GLU A 3 -9.27 11.60 -14.31
C GLU A 3 -7.76 11.68 -14.53
N TYR A 4 -7.27 10.94 -15.50
CA TYR A 4 -5.88 11.01 -15.91
C TYR A 4 -5.64 12.14 -16.89
N THR A 5 -4.51 12.83 -16.74
CA THR A 5 -4.04 13.82 -17.72
C THR A 5 -3.80 13.17 -19.07
N ASP A 6 -3.81 13.96 -20.13
CA ASP A 6 -3.51 13.44 -21.46
C ASP A 6 -2.09 12.88 -21.54
N LYS A 7 -1.17 13.43 -20.76
CA LYS A 7 0.21 12.95 -20.69
C LYS A 7 0.32 11.60 -19.98
N VAL A 8 -0.45 11.36 -18.91
CA VAL A 8 -0.56 10.04 -18.28
C VAL A 8 -1.11 9.03 -19.26
N LYS A 9 -2.18 9.38 -20.00
CA LYS A 9 -2.79 8.51 -21.02
C LYS A 9 -1.79 8.19 -22.13
N ASP A 10 -1.05 9.18 -22.61
CA ASP A 10 -0.05 8.98 -23.66
C ASP A 10 1.06 8.04 -23.20
N HIS A 11 1.64 8.24 -22.02
CA HIS A 11 2.66 7.34 -21.45
C HIS A 11 2.13 5.95 -21.11
N PHE A 12 0.84 5.81 -20.87
CA PHE A 12 0.20 4.51 -20.65
C PHE A 12 -0.03 3.74 -21.96
N PHE A 13 -0.60 4.39 -22.98
CA PHE A 13 -0.91 3.74 -24.25
C PHE A 13 0.30 3.59 -25.18
N ASN A 14 1.25 4.50 -25.08
CA ASN A 14 2.49 4.54 -25.86
C ASN A 14 3.70 4.61 -24.93
N PRO A 15 3.96 3.60 -24.07
CA PRO A 15 5.05 3.68 -23.10
C PRO A 15 6.40 3.70 -23.80
N ARG A 16 7.26 4.62 -23.37
CA ARG A 16 8.66 4.75 -23.84
C ARG A 16 9.54 3.81 -23.06
N ASN A 17 10.53 3.25 -23.74
CA ASN A 17 11.59 2.44 -23.13
C ASN A 17 11.06 1.21 -22.36
N ILE A 18 9.97 0.59 -22.81
CA ILE A 18 9.47 -0.65 -22.22
C ILE A 18 10.28 -1.86 -22.70
N GLY A 19 10.59 -2.77 -21.78
CA GLY A 19 11.27 -4.03 -22.09
C GLY A 19 12.58 -4.22 -21.32
N VAL A 20 13.36 -5.21 -21.71
CA VAL A 20 14.67 -5.53 -21.13
C VAL A 20 15.76 -4.82 -21.90
N LEU A 21 16.69 -4.18 -21.20
CA LEU A 21 17.91 -3.64 -21.77
C LEU A 21 19.02 -4.68 -21.61
N ALA A 22 19.42 -5.32 -22.73
CA ALA A 22 20.32 -6.46 -22.72
C ALA A 22 21.74 -6.12 -22.22
N ASP A 23 22.18 -4.87 -22.43
CA ASP A 23 23.51 -4.37 -22.05
C ASP A 23 23.45 -3.45 -20.82
N ALA A 24 22.40 -3.59 -20.00
CA ALA A 24 22.29 -2.90 -18.73
C ALA A 24 23.42 -3.34 -17.76
N ASN A 25 24.03 -2.35 -17.10
CA ASN A 25 25.03 -2.57 -16.06
C ASN A 25 24.53 -2.19 -14.66
N ALA A 26 23.26 -1.81 -14.55
CA ALA A 26 22.58 -1.57 -13.30
C ALA A 26 21.10 -2.00 -13.41
N VAL A 27 20.63 -2.70 -12.38
CA VAL A 27 19.23 -3.18 -12.33
C VAL A 27 18.67 -2.92 -10.94
N GLY A 28 17.50 -2.29 -10.89
CA GLY A 28 16.75 -2.09 -9.65
C GLY A 28 15.39 -2.77 -9.74
N GLU A 29 14.99 -3.47 -8.69
CA GLU A 29 13.72 -4.16 -8.61
C GLU A 29 13.02 -3.80 -7.30
N VAL A 30 11.76 -3.41 -7.38
CA VAL A 30 10.94 -3.02 -6.24
C VAL A 30 9.51 -3.52 -6.39
N GLY A 31 8.82 -3.66 -5.26
CA GLY A 31 7.47 -4.20 -5.20
C GLY A 31 7.46 -5.72 -5.33
N SER A 32 6.26 -6.29 -5.42
CA SER A 32 6.07 -7.71 -5.64
C SER A 32 4.75 -7.97 -6.38
N LEU A 33 4.69 -9.06 -7.13
CA LEU A 33 3.45 -9.49 -7.80
C LEU A 33 2.33 -9.77 -6.80
N ALA A 34 2.67 -10.21 -5.58
CA ALA A 34 1.70 -10.46 -4.52
C ALA A 34 1.03 -9.17 -4.02
N CYS A 35 1.73 -8.04 -4.07
CA CYS A 35 1.19 -6.72 -3.69
C CYS A 35 0.49 -5.99 -4.85
N GLY A 36 0.46 -6.61 -6.04
CA GLY A 36 -0.22 -6.09 -7.24
C GLY A 36 0.55 -5.03 -8.01
N ASP A 37 1.75 -4.61 -7.56
CA ASP A 37 2.63 -3.72 -8.31
C ASP A 37 4.09 -4.19 -8.15
N ALA A 38 4.79 -4.30 -9.27
CA ALA A 38 6.22 -4.60 -9.32
C ALA A 38 6.86 -3.81 -10.46
N LEU A 39 8.07 -3.34 -10.25
CA LEU A 39 8.85 -2.60 -11.24
C LEU A 39 10.29 -3.09 -11.24
N LYS A 40 10.79 -3.38 -12.44
CA LYS A 40 12.18 -3.66 -12.71
C LYS A 40 12.72 -2.62 -13.69
N LEU A 41 13.71 -1.87 -13.25
CA LEU A 41 14.37 -0.81 -14.01
C LEU A 41 15.75 -1.28 -14.41
N PHE A 42 16.08 -1.11 -15.68
CA PHE A 42 17.37 -1.43 -16.28
C PHE A 42 18.04 -0.14 -16.70
N LEU A 43 19.30 0.05 -16.33
CA LEU A 43 20.08 1.22 -16.70
C LEU A 43 21.38 0.79 -17.37
N LYS A 44 21.79 1.58 -18.38
CA LYS A 44 23.12 1.57 -18.94
C LYS A 44 23.81 2.88 -18.53
N ILE A 45 24.78 2.77 -17.65
CA ILE A 45 25.57 3.90 -17.13
C ILE A 45 26.96 3.84 -17.74
N ASP A 46 27.41 4.95 -18.29
CA ASP A 46 28.77 5.10 -18.76
C ASP A 46 29.71 5.23 -17.55
N PRO A 47 30.69 4.32 -17.37
CA PRO A 47 31.54 4.32 -16.19
C PRO A 47 32.53 5.49 -16.11
N GLU A 48 32.84 6.16 -17.26
CA GLU A 48 33.77 7.30 -17.27
C GLU A 48 33.08 8.62 -16.89
N THR A 49 31.84 8.79 -17.34
CA THR A 49 31.09 10.05 -17.16
C THR A 49 29.96 9.97 -16.15
N GLU A 50 29.69 8.76 -15.64
CA GLU A 50 28.51 8.45 -14.81
C GLU A 50 27.17 8.90 -15.41
N LYS A 51 27.10 9.05 -16.73
CA LYS A 51 25.85 9.40 -17.42
C LYS A 51 25.02 8.15 -17.71
N ILE A 52 23.73 8.31 -17.52
CA ILE A 52 22.74 7.30 -17.89
C ILE A 52 22.52 7.38 -19.41
N VAL A 53 23.20 6.48 -20.11
CA VAL A 53 23.17 6.44 -21.60
C VAL A 53 21.83 5.91 -22.09
N ASP A 54 21.33 4.88 -21.41
CA ASP A 54 20.02 4.27 -21.73
C ASP A 54 19.32 3.76 -20.49
N ALA A 55 17.99 3.66 -20.56
CA ALA A 55 17.15 3.16 -19.50
C ALA A 55 15.93 2.46 -20.10
N SER A 56 15.53 1.33 -19.52
CA SER A 56 14.29 0.66 -19.86
C SER A 56 13.65 0.04 -18.63
N PHE A 57 12.40 -0.40 -18.75
CA PHE A 57 11.68 -0.98 -17.61
C PHE A 57 10.74 -2.10 -18.01
N GLN A 58 10.47 -2.98 -17.06
CA GLN A 58 9.35 -3.90 -17.04
C GLN A 58 8.53 -3.63 -15.78
N THR A 59 7.23 -3.55 -15.91
CA THR A 59 6.33 -3.35 -14.75
C THR A 59 5.09 -4.23 -14.85
N PHE A 60 4.62 -4.63 -13.68
CA PHE A 60 3.31 -5.20 -13.47
C PHE A 60 2.57 -4.25 -12.53
N GLY A 61 1.42 -3.72 -12.95
CA GLY A 61 0.69 -2.74 -12.16
C GLY A 61 -0.38 -2.00 -12.96
N CYS A 62 -0.89 -0.93 -12.37
CA CYS A 62 -1.93 -0.11 -13.00
C CYS A 62 -1.35 0.84 -14.07
N GLY A 63 -2.25 1.51 -14.82
CA GLY A 63 -1.84 2.47 -15.86
C GLY A 63 -0.94 3.60 -15.36
N SER A 64 -1.10 4.03 -14.10
CA SER A 64 -0.21 5.02 -13.47
C SER A 64 1.19 4.46 -13.24
N ALA A 65 1.34 3.16 -12.91
CA ALA A 65 2.64 2.53 -12.74
C ALA A 65 3.40 2.49 -14.07
N ILE A 66 2.72 2.15 -15.17
CA ILE A 66 3.31 2.16 -16.52
C ILE A 66 3.70 3.59 -16.90
N ALA A 67 2.80 4.56 -16.71
CA ALA A 67 3.05 5.95 -17.07
C ALA A 67 4.20 6.56 -16.26
N SER A 68 4.26 6.32 -14.94
CA SER A 68 5.33 6.83 -14.08
C SER A 68 6.69 6.22 -14.44
N SER A 69 6.74 4.91 -14.73
CA SER A 69 7.96 4.23 -15.13
C SER A 69 8.46 4.73 -16.50
N SER A 70 7.55 4.89 -17.46
CA SER A 70 7.85 5.47 -18.78
C SER A 70 8.39 6.89 -18.66
N ALA A 71 7.73 7.75 -17.87
CA ALA A 71 8.17 9.12 -17.62
C ALA A 71 9.55 9.17 -16.98
N LEU A 72 9.77 8.37 -15.93
CA LEU A 72 11.06 8.29 -15.25
C LEU A 72 12.20 7.98 -16.22
N THR A 73 12.04 6.98 -17.10
CA THR A 73 13.10 6.62 -18.06
C THR A 73 13.45 7.76 -19.00
N GLU A 74 12.48 8.58 -19.42
CA GLU A 74 12.77 9.78 -20.22
C GLU A 74 13.47 10.87 -19.40
N MET A 75 13.06 11.05 -18.14
CA MET A 75 13.63 12.09 -17.26
C MET A 75 15.09 11.83 -16.89
N ILE A 76 15.50 10.56 -16.74
CA ILE A 76 16.85 10.20 -16.30
C ILE A 76 17.85 10.04 -17.43
N LYS A 77 17.43 9.70 -18.65
CA LYS A 77 18.32 9.52 -19.80
C LYS A 77 19.11 10.80 -20.10
N GLY A 78 20.40 10.66 -20.29
CA GLY A 78 21.33 11.75 -20.57
C GLY A 78 21.82 12.54 -19.35
N LYS A 79 21.23 12.32 -18.17
CA LYS A 79 21.68 12.90 -16.90
C LYS A 79 22.82 12.07 -16.29
N THR A 80 23.62 12.70 -15.44
CA THR A 80 24.49 11.94 -14.54
C THR A 80 23.67 11.25 -13.44
N VAL A 81 24.23 10.20 -12.84
CA VAL A 81 23.60 9.51 -11.71
C VAL A 81 23.24 10.49 -10.58
N GLU A 82 24.17 11.41 -10.25
CA GLU A 82 23.95 12.42 -9.20
C GLU A 82 22.84 13.44 -9.54
N GLU A 83 22.70 13.82 -10.80
CA GLU A 83 21.59 14.67 -11.24
C GLU A 83 20.25 13.93 -11.20
N ALA A 84 20.26 12.67 -11.61
CA ALA A 84 19.05 11.85 -11.62
C ALA A 84 18.58 11.46 -10.20
N LEU A 85 19.50 11.30 -9.23
CA LEU A 85 19.15 11.06 -7.82
C LEU A 85 18.38 12.21 -7.16
N LYS A 86 18.47 13.43 -7.72
CA LYS A 86 17.70 14.60 -7.24
C LYS A 86 16.25 14.59 -7.70
N ILE A 87 15.91 13.74 -8.66
CA ILE A 87 14.52 13.61 -9.14
C ILE A 87 13.68 12.99 -8.02
N THR A 88 12.66 13.72 -7.61
CA THR A 88 11.71 13.29 -6.59
C THR A 88 10.52 12.54 -7.22
N ASN A 89 9.76 11.83 -6.39
CA ASN A 89 8.48 11.25 -6.83
C ASN A 89 7.48 12.34 -7.27
N GLN A 90 7.57 13.55 -6.69
CA GLN A 90 6.75 14.68 -7.10
C GLN A 90 7.13 15.18 -8.50
N ASP A 91 8.42 15.24 -8.81
CA ASP A 91 8.89 15.63 -10.17
C ASP A 91 8.35 14.67 -11.24
N ILE A 92 8.28 13.36 -10.94
CA ILE A 92 7.69 12.37 -11.86
C ILE A 92 6.19 12.63 -12.04
N ALA A 93 5.48 12.90 -10.95
CA ALA A 93 4.06 13.23 -11.02
C ALA A 93 3.82 14.54 -11.79
N ASP A 94 4.62 15.58 -11.54
CA ASP A 94 4.52 16.88 -12.21
C ASP A 94 4.86 16.78 -13.69
N TYR A 95 5.86 15.97 -14.04
CA TYR A 95 6.21 15.68 -15.44
C TYR A 95 5.01 15.11 -16.21
N LEU A 96 4.20 14.28 -15.55
CA LEU A 96 2.97 13.71 -16.12
C LEU A 96 1.77 14.68 -16.10
N GLY A 97 1.95 15.91 -15.57
CA GLY A 97 0.88 16.88 -15.41
C GLY A 97 -0.04 16.60 -14.20
N GLY A 98 0.42 15.75 -13.29
CA GLY A 98 -0.27 15.31 -12.07
C GLY A 98 -0.70 13.85 -12.11
N LEU A 99 -0.68 13.23 -10.95
CA LEU A 99 -1.26 11.92 -10.71
C LEU A 99 -2.43 12.06 -9.72
N PRO A 100 -3.48 11.23 -9.81
CA PRO A 100 -4.46 11.12 -8.73
C PRO A 100 -3.76 10.83 -7.40
N LYS A 101 -4.22 11.41 -6.30
CA LYS A 101 -3.59 11.25 -4.98
C LYS A 101 -3.36 9.79 -4.62
N GLU A 102 -4.37 8.96 -4.83
CA GLU A 102 -4.36 7.51 -4.56
C GLU A 102 -3.43 6.72 -5.50
N LYS A 103 -2.77 7.40 -6.44
CA LYS A 103 -1.80 6.83 -7.38
C LYS A 103 -0.38 7.38 -7.21
N MET A 104 -0.14 8.18 -6.18
CA MET A 104 1.18 8.74 -5.89
C MET A 104 2.21 7.63 -5.57
N HIS A 105 1.80 6.51 -4.98
CA HIS A 105 2.68 5.35 -4.76
C HIS A 105 3.35 4.84 -6.05
N CYS A 106 2.77 5.05 -7.23
CA CYS A 106 3.38 4.63 -8.49
C CYS A 106 4.63 5.46 -8.83
N SER A 107 4.63 6.77 -8.53
CA SER A 107 5.81 7.61 -8.69
C SER A 107 6.88 7.32 -7.64
N VAL A 108 6.48 7.00 -6.39
CA VAL A 108 7.39 6.55 -5.33
C VAL A 108 8.10 5.27 -5.77
N MET A 109 7.37 4.27 -6.26
CA MET A 109 7.93 3.01 -6.76
C MET A 109 8.94 3.24 -7.89
N GLY A 110 8.67 4.18 -8.81
CA GLY A 110 9.61 4.55 -9.87
C GLY A 110 10.94 5.05 -9.31
N ARG A 111 10.90 5.98 -8.36
CA ARG A 111 12.08 6.52 -7.68
C ARG A 111 12.85 5.43 -6.91
N ASP A 112 12.13 4.59 -6.20
CA ASP A 112 12.74 3.49 -5.43
C ASP A 112 13.48 2.50 -6.32
N ALA A 113 12.89 2.14 -7.47
CA ALA A 113 13.55 1.30 -8.45
C ALA A 113 14.83 1.95 -9.00
N PHE A 114 14.83 3.26 -9.20
CA PHE A 114 16.01 3.98 -9.63
C PHE A 114 17.10 3.96 -8.55
N GLN A 115 16.78 4.22 -7.30
CA GLN A 115 17.72 4.15 -6.18
C GLN A 115 18.30 2.74 -6.03
N ALA A 116 17.47 1.70 -6.15
CA ALA A 116 17.94 0.31 -6.13
C ALA A 116 18.89 0.00 -7.30
N ALA A 117 18.61 0.52 -8.50
CA ALA A 117 19.49 0.36 -9.66
C ALA A 117 20.85 1.05 -9.46
N VAL A 118 20.86 2.26 -8.89
CA VAL A 118 22.10 2.97 -8.58
C VAL A 118 22.92 2.23 -7.51
N ALA A 119 22.28 1.70 -6.46
CA ALA A 119 22.96 0.88 -5.47
C ALA A 119 23.58 -0.37 -6.09
N CYS A 120 22.84 -1.05 -6.98
CA CYS A 120 23.37 -2.19 -7.75
C CYS A 120 24.60 -1.80 -8.58
N TYR A 121 24.59 -0.64 -9.26
CA TYR A 121 25.71 -0.12 -10.03
C TYR A 121 26.96 0.12 -9.16
N ARG A 122 26.76 0.67 -7.96
CA ARG A 122 27.84 0.94 -6.99
C ARG A 122 28.34 -0.29 -6.25
N GLY A 123 27.72 -1.47 -6.45
CA GLY A 123 28.02 -2.68 -5.71
C GLY A 123 27.58 -2.61 -4.23
N GLU A 124 26.65 -1.74 -3.95
CA GLU A 124 26.04 -1.54 -2.63
C GLU A 124 24.79 -2.42 -2.51
N THR A 125 24.44 -2.78 -1.29
CA THR A 125 23.08 -3.30 -1.01
C THR A 125 22.08 -2.18 -1.26
N ALA A 126 20.90 -2.53 -1.78
CA ALA A 126 19.81 -1.55 -1.95
C ALA A 126 19.63 -0.72 -0.67
N PRO A 127 19.27 0.56 -0.78
CA PRO A 127 19.15 1.44 0.39
C PRO A 127 18.38 0.73 1.50
N ARG A 128 18.92 0.80 2.72
CA ARG A 128 18.37 0.14 3.92
C ARG A 128 16.88 0.42 4.10
N GLU A 129 16.47 1.63 3.75
CA GLU A 129 15.09 2.14 3.77
C GLU A 129 14.15 1.42 2.79
N LEU A 130 14.67 0.69 1.80
CA LEU A 130 13.87 -0.10 0.84
C LEU A 130 13.70 -1.57 1.26
N ALA A 131 14.62 -2.07 2.08
CA ALA A 131 14.73 -3.50 2.38
C ALA A 131 14.60 -3.82 3.88
N GLU A 132 14.81 -2.85 4.78
CA GLU A 132 14.85 -3.07 6.23
C GLU A 132 13.71 -2.33 6.92
N GLY A 133 13.36 -2.76 8.13
CA GLY A 133 12.34 -2.20 8.99
C GLY A 133 11.37 -3.27 9.50
N GLU A 134 10.61 -2.92 10.54
CA GLU A 134 9.53 -3.76 11.04
C GLU A 134 8.36 -3.72 10.07
N LEU A 135 7.81 -4.87 9.71
CA LEU A 135 6.62 -4.95 8.88
C LEU A 135 5.42 -4.32 9.61
N VAL A 136 4.88 -3.25 9.03
CA VAL A 136 3.72 -2.51 9.56
C VAL A 136 2.44 -2.92 8.85
N CYS A 137 2.46 -2.93 7.53
CA CYS A 137 1.31 -3.30 6.72
C CYS A 137 1.53 -4.67 6.05
N GLU A 138 0.92 -5.72 6.61
CA GLU A 138 1.02 -7.08 6.05
C GLU A 138 0.34 -7.22 4.68
N CYS A 139 -0.75 -6.48 4.44
CA CYS A 139 -1.50 -6.55 3.18
C CYS A 139 -0.66 -6.14 1.96
N PHE A 140 0.23 -5.16 2.14
CA PHE A 140 1.02 -4.59 1.05
C PHE A 140 2.54 -4.71 1.28
N GLY A 141 2.96 -5.38 2.35
CA GLY A 141 4.37 -5.60 2.64
C GLY A 141 5.15 -4.33 2.95
N VAL A 142 4.50 -3.31 3.57
CA VAL A 142 5.12 -2.01 3.83
C VAL A 142 5.71 -1.97 5.23
N THR A 143 6.98 -1.56 5.34
CA THR A 143 7.72 -1.45 6.59
C THR A 143 7.58 -0.07 7.23
N ASP A 144 7.95 0.05 8.49
CA ASP A 144 7.98 1.32 9.23
C ASP A 144 8.96 2.33 8.61
N GLU A 145 10.12 1.88 8.12
CA GLU A 145 11.10 2.75 7.46
C GLU A 145 10.57 3.32 6.14
N GLN A 146 9.83 2.53 5.37
CA GLN A 146 9.17 3.02 4.16
C GLN A 146 8.10 4.09 4.47
N ILE A 147 7.32 3.88 5.55
CA ILE A 147 6.35 4.87 6.00
C ILE A 147 7.05 6.13 6.51
N ARG A 148 8.09 5.99 7.36
CA ARG A 148 8.88 7.11 7.88
C ARG A 148 9.48 7.95 6.77
N ARG A 149 10.04 7.31 5.77
CA ARG A 149 10.61 7.97 4.59
C ARG A 149 9.53 8.74 3.83
N ALA A 150 8.41 8.10 3.50
CA ALA A 150 7.31 8.75 2.79
C ALA A 150 6.78 9.98 3.55
N VAL A 151 6.60 9.87 4.87
CA VAL A 151 6.16 10.97 5.74
C VAL A 151 7.15 12.14 5.72
N ARG A 152 8.45 11.87 5.85
CA ARG A 152 9.49 12.93 5.86
C ARG A 152 9.63 13.62 4.51
N GLU A 153 9.74 12.85 3.43
CA GLU A 153 9.99 13.38 2.08
C GLU A 153 8.80 14.14 1.51
N ASN A 154 7.58 13.73 1.83
CA ASN A 154 6.36 14.31 1.28
C ASN A 154 5.54 15.09 2.33
N ASN A 155 6.09 15.27 3.56
CA ASN A 155 5.45 15.99 4.66
C ASN A 155 4.01 15.52 4.95
N LEU A 156 3.79 14.20 4.95
CA LEU A 156 2.47 13.60 5.14
C LEU A 156 1.99 13.77 6.59
N SER A 157 0.68 13.89 6.78
CA SER A 157 0.08 14.24 8.07
C SER A 157 -1.03 13.31 8.49
N THR A 158 -1.57 12.53 7.57
CA THR A 158 -2.73 11.68 7.78
C THR A 158 -2.49 10.26 7.28
N ILE A 159 -3.23 9.29 7.85
CA ILE A 159 -3.19 7.90 7.37
C ILE A 159 -3.52 7.84 5.87
N GLN A 160 -4.50 8.62 5.42
CA GLN A 160 -4.90 8.61 4.01
C GLN A 160 -3.76 9.06 3.10
N GLU A 161 -3.03 10.11 3.47
CA GLU A 161 -1.85 10.54 2.71
C GLU A 161 -0.77 9.46 2.70
N VAL A 162 -0.51 8.79 3.83
CA VAL A 162 0.43 7.66 3.87
C VAL A 162 -0.04 6.52 2.97
N THR A 163 -1.34 6.23 2.96
CA THR A 163 -1.94 5.22 2.06
C THR A 163 -1.74 5.57 0.59
N ASP A 164 -1.93 6.83 0.22
CA ASP A 164 -1.79 7.32 -1.14
C ASP A 164 -0.35 7.16 -1.67
N TYR A 165 0.65 7.28 -0.78
CA TYR A 165 2.07 7.20 -1.12
C TYR A 165 2.72 5.83 -0.93
N THR A 166 2.15 4.96 -0.07
CA THR A 166 2.76 3.67 0.30
C THR A 166 1.84 2.48 0.14
N LYS A 167 0.54 2.67 -0.04
CA LYS A 167 -0.56 1.71 0.09
C LYS A 167 -0.81 1.21 1.53
N ALA A 168 0.08 1.46 2.50
CA ALA A 168 -0.15 1.06 3.88
C ALA A 168 -1.45 1.70 4.41
N GLY A 169 -2.29 0.90 5.07
CA GLY A 169 -3.59 1.35 5.57
C GLY A 169 -4.75 1.16 4.60
N GLY A 170 -4.50 0.92 3.30
CA GLY A 170 -5.54 0.80 2.27
C GLY A 170 -6.21 -0.57 2.16
N GLY A 171 -5.82 -1.55 2.97
CA GLY A 171 -6.40 -2.89 2.99
C GLY A 171 -7.28 -3.13 4.22
N CYS A 172 -6.80 -3.96 5.14
CA CYS A 172 -7.57 -4.34 6.34
C CYS A 172 -7.63 -3.26 7.44
N GLY A 173 -6.83 -2.20 7.38
CA GLY A 173 -6.79 -1.12 8.37
C GLY A 173 -6.06 -1.43 9.68
N LEU A 174 -5.59 -2.66 9.92
CA LEU A 174 -4.93 -3.06 11.17
C LEU A 174 -3.65 -2.28 11.50
N CYS A 175 -3.04 -1.67 10.50
CA CYS A 175 -1.82 -0.89 10.66
C CYS A 175 -2.07 0.61 10.96
N HIS A 176 -3.32 1.07 11.02
CA HIS A 176 -3.63 2.48 11.20
C HIS A 176 -3.01 3.07 12.46
N ASP A 177 -3.15 2.42 13.61
CA ASP A 177 -2.59 2.88 14.89
C ASP A 177 -1.04 3.00 14.84
N LYS A 178 -0.37 2.05 14.15
CA LYS A 178 1.07 2.10 13.96
C LYS A 178 1.47 3.26 13.04
N ILE A 179 0.71 3.50 11.97
CA ILE A 179 0.94 4.61 11.04
C ILE A 179 0.78 5.95 11.76
N GLU A 180 -0.28 6.14 12.57
CA GLU A 180 -0.49 7.36 13.35
C GLU A 180 0.67 7.64 14.31
N ARG A 181 1.16 6.61 15.02
CA ARG A 181 2.33 6.76 15.90
C ARG A 181 3.57 7.21 15.13
N ILE A 182 3.83 6.62 13.97
CA ILE A 182 4.97 6.99 13.13
C ILE A 182 4.86 8.45 12.67
N ILE A 183 3.67 8.89 12.26
CA ILE A 183 3.44 10.29 11.87
C ILE A 183 3.69 11.22 13.05
N ALA A 184 3.14 10.92 14.25
CA ALA A 184 3.30 11.72 15.46
C ALA A 184 4.77 11.82 15.89
N GLU A 185 5.51 10.68 15.86
CA GLU A 185 6.94 10.65 16.19
C GLU A 185 7.76 11.56 15.27
N ILE A 186 7.50 11.54 13.95
CA ILE A 186 8.24 12.34 12.98
C ILE A 186 7.94 13.83 13.12
N LYS A 187 6.69 14.19 13.45
CA LYS A 187 6.27 15.59 13.60
C LYS A 187 6.68 16.21 14.92
N GLY A 188 7.31 15.45 15.82
CA GLY A 188 7.70 15.93 17.15
C GLY A 188 6.47 16.22 18.05
N GLU A 189 5.30 15.76 17.65
CA GLU A 189 4.15 15.68 18.51
C GLU A 189 4.47 14.59 19.54
N THR A 190 5.09 14.99 20.64
CA THR A 190 5.33 14.12 21.79
C THR A 190 4.03 13.40 22.05
N SER A 191 4.05 12.11 21.92
CA SER A 191 2.89 11.27 22.11
C SER A 191 2.26 11.56 23.46
N VAL A 192 1.20 12.33 23.46
CA VAL A 192 0.17 12.28 24.49
C VAL A 192 -0.61 10.98 24.26
N THR A 193 0.10 9.88 24.17
CA THR A 193 -0.45 8.52 24.06
C THR A 193 -0.05 7.66 25.24
N GLU A 194 0.19 8.32 26.37
CA GLU A 194 0.01 7.66 27.66
C GLU A 194 -1.40 7.88 28.25
N SER A 195 -2.35 8.36 27.47
CA SER A 195 -3.73 8.51 27.96
C SER A 195 -4.80 8.31 26.88
N ILE A 196 -4.63 7.32 25.98
CA ILE A 196 -5.72 6.44 25.70
C ILE A 196 -5.53 5.22 26.62
N VAL A 197 -5.39 5.46 27.91
CA VAL A 197 -6.16 4.72 28.88
C VAL A 197 -7.58 4.90 28.38
N SER A 198 -8.06 3.88 27.69
CA SER A 198 -9.45 3.62 27.50
C SER A 198 -10.20 4.25 28.67
N LYS A 199 -10.99 5.32 28.41
CA LYS A 199 -12.15 5.56 29.27
C LYS A 199 -12.73 4.18 29.42
N PRO A 200 -12.99 3.66 30.65
CA PRO A 200 -13.59 2.36 30.79
C PRO A 200 -14.87 2.43 29.96
N ARG A 201 -14.84 1.87 28.74
CA ARG A 201 -16.04 1.66 27.95
C ARG A 201 -16.86 0.80 28.89
N ARG A 202 -17.99 1.31 29.38
CA ARG A 202 -18.92 0.55 30.16
C ARG A 202 -19.03 -0.82 29.53
N ALA A 203 -18.64 -1.87 30.25
CA ALA A 203 -18.65 -3.23 29.75
C ALA A 203 -20.02 -3.48 29.13
N MET A 204 -20.08 -3.65 27.82
CA MET A 204 -21.34 -3.94 27.14
C MET A 204 -21.81 -5.30 27.62
N THR A 205 -23.08 -5.38 27.96
CA THR A 205 -23.69 -6.69 28.23
C THR A 205 -23.74 -7.53 26.97
N ASN A 206 -23.78 -8.86 27.08
CA ASN A 206 -23.86 -9.74 25.89
C ASN A 206 -25.05 -9.38 24.99
N ILE A 207 -26.17 -8.96 25.56
CA ILE A 207 -27.35 -8.51 24.81
C ILE A 207 -27.01 -7.26 23.97
N GLN A 208 -26.30 -6.29 24.53
CA GLN A 208 -25.88 -5.08 23.82
C GLN A 208 -24.84 -5.38 22.74
N LYS A 209 -23.90 -6.33 23.02
CA LYS A 209 -22.96 -6.82 22.02
C LYS A 209 -23.68 -7.47 20.83
N ILE A 210 -24.62 -8.39 21.10
CA ILE A 210 -25.38 -9.06 20.04
C ILE A 210 -26.16 -8.07 19.18
N ALA A 211 -26.87 -7.13 19.80
CA ALA A 211 -27.64 -6.13 19.08
C ALA A 211 -26.72 -5.26 18.18
N LYS A 212 -25.54 -4.88 18.68
CA LYS A 212 -24.58 -4.06 17.92
C LYS A 212 -23.90 -4.87 16.82
N ILE A 213 -23.57 -6.14 17.07
CA ILE A 213 -23.03 -7.06 16.05
C ILE A 213 -24.04 -7.23 14.92
N GLN A 214 -25.31 -7.47 15.21
CA GLN A 214 -26.36 -7.59 14.20
C GLN A 214 -26.49 -6.32 13.36
N GLU A 215 -26.51 -5.16 14.01
CA GLU A 215 -26.56 -3.87 13.31
C GLU A 215 -25.39 -3.71 12.32
N VAL A 216 -24.17 -4.03 12.75
CA VAL A 216 -22.96 -3.93 11.89
C VAL A 216 -23.00 -4.96 10.77
N LEU A 217 -23.40 -6.20 11.07
CA LEU A 217 -23.55 -7.23 10.03
C LEU A 217 -24.54 -6.80 8.95
N GLU A 218 -25.69 -6.24 9.34
CA GLU A 218 -26.76 -5.86 8.39
C GLU A 218 -26.42 -4.61 7.57
N LYS A 219 -25.80 -3.61 8.20
CA LYS A 219 -25.59 -2.31 7.54
C LYS A 219 -24.26 -2.21 6.78
N GLU A 220 -23.20 -2.85 7.31
CA GLU A 220 -21.84 -2.66 6.86
C GLU A 220 -21.27 -3.88 6.11
N ILE A 221 -21.68 -5.09 6.48
CA ILE A 221 -21.04 -6.32 6.00
C ILE A 221 -21.89 -7.02 4.94
N ARG A 222 -23.17 -7.27 5.23
CA ARG A 222 -24.09 -7.95 4.29
C ARG A 222 -24.17 -7.31 2.91
N PRO A 223 -24.27 -5.97 2.78
CA PRO A 223 -24.37 -5.36 1.45
C PRO A 223 -23.19 -5.68 0.54
N SER A 224 -21.97 -5.74 1.10
CA SER A 224 -20.77 -6.10 0.34
C SER A 224 -20.76 -7.58 -0.05
N LEU A 225 -21.13 -8.48 0.87
CA LEU A 225 -21.16 -9.92 0.59
C LEU A 225 -22.24 -10.30 -0.42
N GLN A 226 -23.40 -9.64 -0.38
CA GLN A 226 -24.50 -9.88 -1.31
C GLN A 226 -24.18 -9.43 -2.73
N GLN A 227 -23.35 -8.41 -2.93
CA GLN A 227 -22.84 -8.04 -4.25
C GLN A 227 -22.04 -9.17 -4.89
N ASP A 228 -21.36 -9.97 -4.07
CA ASP A 228 -20.56 -11.12 -4.51
C ASP A 228 -21.35 -12.45 -4.45
N GLY A 229 -22.67 -12.39 -4.21
CA GLY A 229 -23.55 -13.56 -4.14
C GLY A 229 -23.42 -14.38 -2.86
N GLY A 230 -22.79 -13.82 -1.82
CA GLY A 230 -22.68 -14.41 -0.48
C GLY A 230 -23.58 -13.75 0.54
N ASP A 231 -23.61 -14.30 1.76
CA ASP A 231 -24.27 -13.72 2.92
C ASP A 231 -23.62 -14.22 4.22
N VAL A 232 -23.92 -13.57 5.34
CA VAL A 232 -23.44 -13.93 6.68
C VAL A 232 -24.59 -13.91 7.68
N GLU A 233 -24.61 -14.89 8.58
CA GLU A 233 -25.61 -15.03 9.62
C GLU A 233 -24.91 -15.12 10.98
N LEU A 234 -25.38 -14.33 11.97
CA LEU A 234 -24.94 -14.46 13.36
C LEU A 234 -25.64 -15.68 13.98
N ILE A 235 -24.88 -16.64 14.46
CA ILE A 235 -25.41 -17.87 15.06
C ILE A 235 -25.44 -17.74 16.58
N ASP A 236 -24.32 -17.27 17.19
CA ASP A 236 -24.20 -17.23 18.65
C ASP A 236 -23.10 -16.23 19.07
N LEU A 237 -23.14 -15.83 20.35
CA LEU A 237 -22.07 -15.06 21.00
C LEU A 237 -21.73 -15.72 22.34
N ASP A 238 -20.51 -16.25 22.43
CA ASP A 238 -19.98 -16.87 23.63
C ASP A 238 -18.82 -16.01 24.19
N GLY A 239 -19.15 -15.17 25.17
CA GLY A 239 -18.21 -14.17 25.69
C GLY A 239 -17.80 -13.15 24.60
N ASP A 240 -16.57 -13.25 24.09
CA ASP A 240 -16.04 -12.42 23.01
C ASP A 240 -15.93 -13.20 21.68
N VAL A 241 -16.38 -14.46 21.65
CA VAL A 241 -16.38 -15.29 20.45
C VAL A 241 -17.71 -15.16 19.71
N VAL A 242 -17.69 -14.54 18.54
CA VAL A 242 -18.83 -14.36 17.63
C VAL A 242 -18.88 -15.56 16.68
N LYS A 243 -19.88 -16.40 16.79
CA LYS A 243 -20.09 -17.53 15.88
C LYS A 243 -20.96 -17.10 14.71
N ILE A 244 -20.42 -17.22 13.51
CA ILE A 244 -21.12 -16.87 12.25
C ILE A 244 -21.22 -18.07 11.33
N ALA A 245 -22.23 -18.08 10.46
CA ALA A 245 -22.32 -18.96 9.32
C ALA A 245 -22.24 -18.15 8.02
N LEU A 246 -21.33 -18.50 7.13
CA LEU A 246 -21.26 -17.96 5.77
C LEU A 246 -22.27 -18.70 4.88
N ARG A 247 -23.01 -17.97 4.05
CA ARG A 247 -24.05 -18.48 3.16
C ARG A 247 -23.74 -18.11 1.70
N GLY A 248 -24.44 -18.81 0.79
CA GLY A 248 -24.28 -18.56 -0.63
C GLY A 248 -22.88 -18.90 -1.15
N LEU A 249 -22.34 -18.08 -2.06
CA LEU A 249 -21.02 -18.32 -2.65
C LEU A 249 -19.86 -18.22 -1.64
N CYS A 250 -20.06 -17.54 -0.49
CA CYS A 250 -19.04 -17.45 0.55
C CYS A 250 -18.79 -18.77 1.28
N SER A 251 -19.78 -19.67 1.38
CA SER A 251 -19.66 -20.95 2.10
C SER A 251 -18.75 -21.97 1.41
N SER A 252 -18.53 -21.85 0.12
CA SER A 252 -17.67 -22.74 -0.70
C SER A 252 -16.45 -22.04 -1.29
N CYS A 253 -16.22 -20.78 -0.93
CA CYS A 253 -15.13 -19.98 -1.51
C CYS A 253 -13.77 -20.40 -0.90
N PRO A 254 -12.74 -20.65 -1.73
CA PRO A 254 -11.39 -20.90 -1.24
C PRO A 254 -10.82 -19.74 -0.39
N SER A 255 -11.41 -18.55 -0.54
CA SER A 255 -11.03 -17.34 0.20
C SER A 255 -11.92 -17.05 1.41
N SER A 256 -12.73 -18.01 1.90
CA SER A 256 -13.61 -17.83 3.07
C SER A 256 -12.86 -17.34 4.31
N ALA A 257 -11.60 -17.76 4.48
CA ALA A 257 -10.74 -17.30 5.56
C ALA A 257 -10.47 -15.77 5.51
N LEU A 258 -10.32 -15.20 4.33
CA LEU A 258 -10.15 -13.74 4.14
C LEU A 258 -11.45 -13.01 4.46
N THR A 259 -12.58 -13.54 4.00
CA THR A 259 -13.92 -13.00 4.33
C THR A 259 -14.16 -12.99 5.84
N LYS A 260 -13.84 -14.10 6.52
CA LYS A 260 -13.95 -14.21 7.98
C LYS A 260 -13.07 -13.15 8.70
N ASN A 261 -11.83 -13.00 8.29
CA ASN A 261 -10.91 -12.02 8.87
C ASN A 261 -11.42 -10.58 8.63
N GLY A 262 -11.95 -10.29 7.46
CA GLY A 262 -12.57 -8.98 7.16
C GLY A 262 -13.76 -8.68 8.08
N ILE A 263 -14.62 -9.67 8.33
CA ILE A 263 -15.76 -9.55 9.27
C ILE A 263 -15.24 -9.32 10.69
N GLU A 264 -14.25 -10.09 11.15
CA GLU A 264 -13.66 -9.94 12.47
C GLU A 264 -13.11 -8.54 12.70
N ASN A 265 -12.34 -8.03 11.76
CA ASN A 265 -11.75 -6.70 11.85
C ASN A 265 -12.83 -5.60 11.92
N LYS A 266 -13.86 -5.70 11.09
CA LYS A 266 -14.98 -4.76 11.09
C LYS A 266 -15.75 -4.78 12.40
N LEU A 267 -15.96 -5.96 12.97
CA LEU A 267 -16.62 -6.11 14.29
C LEU A 267 -15.74 -5.60 15.43
N ARG A 268 -14.44 -5.80 15.39
CA ARG A 268 -13.49 -5.23 16.36
C ARG A 268 -13.48 -3.71 16.34
N GLU A 269 -13.51 -3.12 15.17
CA GLU A 269 -13.52 -1.66 14.98
C GLU A 269 -14.84 -1.03 15.48
N LEU A 270 -15.98 -1.59 15.07
CA LEU A 270 -17.29 -0.95 15.24
C LEU A 270 -18.08 -1.38 16.48
N VAL A 271 -17.72 -2.52 17.08
CA VAL A 271 -18.41 -3.07 18.24
C VAL A 271 -17.52 -3.17 19.47
N TYR A 272 -16.53 -4.07 19.47
CA TYR A 272 -15.67 -4.31 20.61
C TYR A 272 -14.33 -4.93 20.19
N PRO A 273 -13.17 -4.40 20.66
CA PRO A 273 -11.84 -4.74 20.13
C PRO A 273 -11.39 -6.17 20.38
N ASP A 274 -11.95 -6.84 21.40
CA ASP A 274 -11.54 -8.20 21.78
C ASP A 274 -12.37 -9.29 21.09
N LEU A 275 -13.29 -8.93 20.18
CA LEU A 275 -14.12 -9.91 19.48
C LEU A 275 -13.30 -10.82 18.56
N ILE A 276 -13.60 -12.11 18.62
CA ILE A 276 -13.02 -13.15 17.77
C ILE A 276 -14.15 -13.78 16.96
N VAL A 277 -13.98 -13.89 15.64
CA VAL A 277 -14.98 -14.49 14.77
C VAL A 277 -14.64 -15.96 14.51
N GLN A 278 -15.58 -16.84 14.80
CA GLN A 278 -15.53 -18.26 14.51
C GLN A 278 -16.59 -18.63 13.49
N GLU A 279 -16.19 -19.23 12.38
CA GLU A 279 -17.11 -19.81 11.41
C GLU A 279 -17.60 -21.15 11.91
N VAL A 280 -18.91 -21.37 11.83
CA VAL A 280 -19.58 -22.62 12.17
C VAL A 280 -20.39 -23.12 10.99
N ASN A 281 -20.28 -24.42 10.71
CA ASN A 281 -21.08 -25.06 9.69
C ASN A 281 -22.45 -25.46 10.29
N VAL A 282 -23.51 -24.78 9.86
CA VAL A 282 -24.90 -25.04 10.29
C VAL A 282 -25.74 -25.38 9.06
#